data_8b23d6488ff6b9fe28b82fb98e4d385d
#
_entry.id   8b23d6488ff6b9fe28b82fb98e4d385d
#
_cell.length_a   1.000
_cell.length_b   1.000
_cell.length_c   1.000
_cell.angle_alpha   90.00
_cell.angle_beta   90.00
_cell.angle_gamma   90.00
#
_symmetry.space_group_name_H-M   'P 1'
#
loop_
_entity.id
_entity.type
_entity.pdbx_description
1 polymer ?
#
loop_
_entity_poly.entity_id
_entity_poly.type
_entity_poly.pdbx_seq_one_letter_code
_entity_poly.pdbx_strand_id
1 'polypeptide(L)'
;MVPGESVYNEKRISVEVNGEKVEYRVWNPYGSKVAASVVGGISETGIVPGGKVLYLGAASGTTVSHVSDIVGSTGVVYAVEFSHRVGRDLVNMAKKRTNIIPIIHDARKPADYRFLVGMVDVVFADVAQPDQARIMAENVHMYLKNGGKFLISLKANCIDSTNEPEVVFANEVLFEICRCKS
;
A
#
# COMPACT_ATOMS: atom_id res chain seq x y z
N MET A 1 -10.63 6.98 10.74
CA MET A 1 -10.20 8.37 10.47
C MET A 1 -10.00 9.10 11.80
N VAL A 2 -9.04 10.02 11.88
CA VAL A 2 -8.88 10.92 13.04
C VAL A 2 -9.67 12.19 12.75
N PRO A 3 -10.78 12.47 13.42
CA PRO A 3 -11.62 13.62 13.12
C PRO A 3 -10.82 14.94 13.28
N GLY A 4 -11.07 15.89 12.39
CA GLY A 4 -10.45 17.21 12.46
C GLY A 4 -8.96 17.28 12.04
N GLU A 5 -8.32 16.16 11.66
CA GLU A 5 -6.90 16.14 11.29
C GLU A 5 -6.66 15.81 9.82
N SER A 6 -5.81 16.58 9.15
CA SER A 6 -5.20 16.22 7.87
C SER A 6 -3.80 15.63 8.11
N VAL A 7 -3.34 14.76 7.22
CA VAL A 7 -2.01 14.12 7.32
C VAL A 7 -0.97 14.90 6.52
N TYR A 8 -1.35 15.39 5.35
CA TYR A 8 -0.46 16.10 4.42
C TYR A 8 -1.13 17.36 3.82
N ASN A 9 -1.99 18.02 4.59
CA ASN A 9 -2.80 19.17 4.20
C ASN A 9 -3.81 18.89 3.07
N GLU A 10 -4.26 17.66 2.96
CA GLU A 10 -5.34 17.29 2.05
C GLU A 10 -6.66 17.98 2.42
N LYS A 11 -7.45 18.31 1.39
CA LYS A 11 -8.77 18.91 1.57
C LYS A 11 -9.72 17.94 2.29
N ARG A 12 -10.52 18.50 3.21
CA ARG A 12 -11.59 17.77 3.90
C ARG A 12 -12.94 18.35 3.49
N ILE A 13 -13.93 17.49 3.39
CA ILE A 13 -15.33 17.84 3.13
C ILE A 13 -16.20 17.21 4.20
N SER A 14 -17.17 17.99 4.70
CA SER A 14 -18.17 17.48 5.62
C SER A 14 -19.49 17.36 4.87
N VAL A 15 -20.13 16.21 5.03
CA VAL A 15 -21.43 15.90 4.43
C VAL A 15 -22.36 15.50 5.54
N GLU A 16 -23.61 15.96 5.49
CA GLU A 16 -24.65 15.52 6.40
C GLU A 16 -25.26 14.22 5.87
N VAL A 17 -25.16 13.16 6.65
CA VAL A 17 -25.71 11.84 6.33
C VAL A 17 -26.63 11.42 7.49
N ASN A 18 -27.92 11.25 7.22
CA ASN A 18 -28.94 10.89 8.22
C ASN A 18 -28.97 11.81 9.46
N GLY A 19 -28.72 13.13 9.27
CA GLY A 19 -28.71 14.11 10.37
C GLY A 19 -27.38 14.16 11.15
N GLU A 20 -26.40 13.35 10.81
CA GLU A 20 -25.06 13.37 11.38
C GLU A 20 -24.06 13.98 10.42
N LYS A 21 -23.17 14.82 10.94
CA LYS A 21 -22.08 15.43 10.17
C LYS A 21 -20.92 14.45 10.03
N VAL A 22 -20.74 13.91 8.81
CA VAL A 22 -19.64 12.99 8.51
C VAL A 22 -18.56 13.75 7.73
N GLU A 23 -17.31 13.63 8.18
CA GLU A 23 -16.15 14.24 7.54
C GLU A 23 -15.44 13.23 6.64
N TYR A 24 -15.11 13.65 5.43
CA TYR A 24 -14.34 12.90 4.45
C TYR A 24 -13.04 13.63 4.10
N ARG A 25 -11.98 12.86 3.88
CA ARG A 25 -10.71 13.35 3.33
C ARG A 25 -10.69 13.16 1.81
N VAL A 26 -10.33 14.20 1.07
CA VAL A 26 -10.17 14.11 -0.38
C VAL A 26 -8.88 13.37 -0.71
N TRP A 27 -9.01 12.27 -1.43
CA TRP A 27 -7.86 11.49 -1.88
C TRP A 27 -7.53 11.83 -3.33
N ASN A 28 -6.41 12.53 -3.53
CA ASN A 28 -5.99 12.97 -4.86
C ASN A 28 -5.37 11.79 -5.63
N PRO A 29 -5.94 11.35 -6.77
CA PRO A 29 -5.40 10.25 -7.56
C PRO A 29 -4.06 10.59 -8.23
N TYR A 30 -3.76 11.87 -8.47
CA TYR A 30 -2.46 12.28 -9.03
C TYR A 30 -1.31 12.14 -8.02
N GLY A 31 -1.60 12.03 -6.74
CA GLY A 31 -0.61 11.84 -5.67
C GLY A 31 -0.59 10.44 -5.06
N SER A 32 -1.42 9.51 -5.56
CA SER A 32 -1.51 8.16 -5.00
C SER A 32 -1.84 7.13 -6.08
N LYS A 33 -0.98 6.14 -6.23
CA LYS A 33 -1.15 5.09 -7.24
C LYS A 33 -2.34 4.17 -6.95
N VAL A 34 -2.67 3.93 -5.68
CA VAL A 34 -3.89 3.20 -5.31
C VAL A 34 -5.13 3.96 -5.77
N ALA A 35 -5.21 5.27 -5.51
CA ALA A 35 -6.35 6.07 -5.97
C ALA A 35 -6.37 6.17 -7.51
N ALA A 36 -5.21 6.33 -8.14
CA ALA A 36 -5.08 6.35 -9.60
C ALA A 36 -5.54 5.04 -10.25
N SER A 37 -5.21 3.89 -9.66
CA SER A 37 -5.64 2.59 -10.18
C SER A 37 -7.17 2.42 -10.13
N VAL A 38 -7.82 2.92 -9.08
CA VAL A 38 -9.28 2.91 -8.97
C VAL A 38 -9.92 3.80 -10.06
N VAL A 39 -9.39 5.01 -10.26
CA VAL A 39 -9.85 5.91 -11.34
C VAL A 39 -9.55 5.32 -12.72
N GLY A 40 -8.44 4.59 -12.86
CA GLY A 40 -8.05 3.86 -14.07
C GLY A 40 -8.88 2.63 -14.38
N GLY A 41 -9.86 2.28 -13.54
CA GLY A 41 -10.82 1.21 -13.80
C GLY A 41 -10.45 -0.15 -13.22
N ILE A 42 -9.55 -0.23 -12.24
CA ILE A 42 -9.37 -1.47 -11.48
C ILE A 42 -10.69 -1.84 -10.81
N SER A 43 -11.18 -3.04 -11.10
CA SER A 43 -12.49 -3.49 -10.63
C SER A 43 -12.52 -3.69 -9.12
N GLU A 44 -11.40 -4.10 -8.52
CA GLU A 44 -11.34 -4.50 -7.12
C GLU A 44 -9.92 -4.42 -6.56
N THR A 45 -9.70 -3.59 -5.54
CA THR A 45 -8.41 -3.49 -4.86
C THR A 45 -8.22 -4.53 -3.75
N GLY A 46 -9.31 -5.13 -3.27
CA GLY A 46 -9.32 -5.98 -2.09
C GLY A 46 -9.17 -5.24 -0.75
N ILE A 47 -8.92 -3.93 -0.77
CA ILE A 47 -8.82 -3.10 0.43
C ILE A 47 -10.25 -2.79 0.90
N VAL A 48 -10.68 -3.43 1.97
CA VAL A 48 -12.05 -3.36 2.50
C VAL A 48 -12.04 -3.09 4.01
N PRO A 49 -13.14 -2.59 4.58
CA PRO A 49 -13.28 -2.45 6.04
C PRO A 49 -12.96 -3.76 6.78
N GLY A 50 -12.18 -3.68 7.85
CA GLY A 50 -11.71 -4.84 8.62
C GLY A 50 -10.56 -5.63 7.98
N GLY A 51 -10.16 -5.30 6.75
CA GLY A 51 -9.08 -5.98 6.03
C GLY A 51 -7.70 -5.74 6.63
N LYS A 52 -6.80 -6.69 6.41
CA LYS A 52 -5.38 -6.59 6.76
C LYS A 52 -4.57 -6.35 5.51
N VAL A 53 -3.78 -5.29 5.48
CA VAL A 53 -2.99 -4.85 4.32
C VAL A 53 -1.52 -4.81 4.66
N LEU A 54 -0.68 -5.42 3.83
CA LEU A 54 0.76 -5.20 3.83
C LEU A 54 1.10 -4.19 2.73
N TYR A 55 1.65 -3.05 3.12
CA TYR A 55 2.02 -1.96 2.23
C TYR A 55 3.53 -1.83 2.15
N LEU A 56 4.11 -2.13 1.00
CA LEU A 56 5.56 -2.04 0.74
C LEU A 56 5.89 -0.71 0.05
N GLY A 57 6.84 0.02 0.59
CA GLY A 57 7.19 1.37 0.13
C GLY A 57 6.24 2.44 0.69
N ALA A 58 6.04 2.42 2.00
CA ALA A 58 5.07 3.28 2.69
C ALA A 58 5.41 4.78 2.64
N ALA A 59 6.65 5.13 2.39
CA ALA A 59 7.17 6.50 2.42
C ALA A 59 6.77 7.22 3.73
N SER A 60 6.35 8.48 3.67
CA SER A 60 5.87 9.24 4.82
C SER A 60 4.47 8.84 5.33
N GLY A 61 3.80 7.91 4.63
CA GLY A 61 2.50 7.38 5.03
C GLY A 61 1.28 8.10 4.45
N THR A 62 1.44 8.97 3.47
CA THR A 62 0.31 9.71 2.86
C THR A 62 -0.76 8.76 2.34
N THR A 63 -0.40 7.83 1.43
CA THR A 63 -1.33 6.81 0.91
C THR A 63 -1.75 5.83 2.01
N VAL A 64 -0.83 5.40 2.86
CA VAL A 64 -1.10 4.50 4.01
C VAL A 64 -2.20 5.05 4.90
N SER A 65 -2.23 6.37 5.13
CA SER A 65 -3.26 7.00 5.96
C SER A 65 -4.68 6.88 5.39
N HIS A 66 -4.82 6.91 4.06
CA HIS A 66 -6.10 6.67 3.40
C HIS A 66 -6.49 5.19 3.43
N VAL A 67 -5.53 4.29 3.22
CA VAL A 67 -5.77 2.84 3.38
C VAL A 67 -6.20 2.53 4.81
N SER A 68 -5.57 3.14 5.81
CA SER A 68 -5.95 3.04 7.22
C SER A 68 -7.40 3.49 7.48
N ASP A 69 -7.84 4.58 6.82
CA ASP A 69 -9.23 5.04 6.92
C ASP A 69 -10.23 4.06 6.30
N ILE A 70 -9.87 3.40 5.19
CA ILE A 70 -10.72 2.39 4.54
C ILE A 70 -10.85 1.14 5.40
N VAL A 71 -9.73 0.59 5.88
CA VAL A 71 -9.78 -0.64 6.68
C VAL A 71 -10.41 -0.42 8.06
N GLY A 72 -10.41 0.81 8.57
CA GLY A 72 -11.06 1.18 9.81
C GLY A 72 -10.38 0.61 11.07
N SER A 73 -11.05 0.74 12.21
CA SER A 73 -10.50 0.36 13.52
C SER A 73 -10.34 -1.16 13.72
N THR A 74 -11.05 -1.97 12.96
CA THR A 74 -10.97 -3.44 13.01
C THR A 74 -9.97 -4.03 12.03
N GLY A 75 -9.48 -3.22 11.08
CA GLY A 75 -8.44 -3.59 10.13
C GLY A 75 -7.05 -3.19 10.61
N VAL A 76 -6.02 -3.61 9.84
CA VAL A 76 -4.62 -3.31 10.13
C VAL A 76 -3.87 -3.01 8.84
N VAL A 77 -2.97 -2.02 8.87
CA VAL A 77 -2.02 -1.73 7.80
C VAL A 77 -0.60 -1.89 8.32
N TYR A 78 0.09 -2.91 7.84
CA TYR A 78 1.53 -3.09 8.05
C TYR A 78 2.27 -2.27 6.99
N ALA A 79 2.95 -1.23 7.40
CA ALA A 79 3.56 -0.24 6.51
C ALA A 79 5.09 -0.36 6.53
N VAL A 80 5.66 -0.99 5.49
CA VAL A 80 7.10 -1.24 5.37
C VAL A 80 7.76 -0.09 4.63
N GLU A 81 8.80 0.50 5.23
CA GLU A 81 9.61 1.57 4.66
C GLU A 81 11.09 1.35 4.96
N PHE A 82 11.92 1.42 3.92
CA PHE A 82 13.37 1.19 4.04
C PHE A 82 14.10 2.40 4.63
N SER A 83 13.69 3.60 4.24
CA SER A 83 14.37 4.83 4.62
C SER A 83 14.07 5.23 6.07
N HIS A 84 15.08 5.19 6.94
CA HIS A 84 14.95 5.67 8.31
C HIS A 84 14.57 7.14 8.41
N ARG A 85 14.96 7.97 7.43
CA ARG A 85 14.65 9.40 7.42
C ARG A 85 13.15 9.60 7.20
N VAL A 86 12.61 9.00 6.15
CA VAL A 86 11.19 9.11 5.79
C VAL A 86 10.32 8.31 6.75
N GLY A 87 10.83 7.18 7.24
CA GLY A 87 10.16 6.34 8.22
C GLY A 87 9.86 7.04 9.55
N ARG A 88 10.61 8.11 9.91
CA ARG A 88 10.25 8.93 11.09
C ARG A 88 8.90 9.61 10.92
N ASP A 89 8.61 10.11 9.73
CA ASP A 89 7.33 10.76 9.45
C ASP A 89 6.20 9.74 9.47
N LEU A 90 6.44 8.54 8.90
CA LEU A 90 5.51 7.41 8.97
C LEU A 90 5.21 7.02 10.42
N VAL A 91 6.22 6.87 11.27
CA VAL A 91 6.06 6.55 12.71
C VAL A 91 5.28 7.65 13.42
N ASN A 92 5.58 8.93 13.15
CA ASN A 92 4.86 10.04 13.76
C ASN A 92 3.39 10.09 13.37
N MET A 93 3.07 9.80 12.11
CA MET A 93 1.70 9.67 11.62
C MET A 93 0.99 8.48 12.28
N ALA A 94 1.66 7.34 12.41
CA ALA A 94 1.12 6.12 13.02
C ALA A 94 0.78 6.28 14.51
N LYS A 95 1.46 7.17 15.25
CA LYS A 95 1.11 7.47 16.66
C LYS A 95 -0.34 7.91 16.85
N LYS A 96 -0.95 8.51 15.84
CA LYS A 96 -2.34 8.97 15.85
C LYS A 96 -3.33 7.99 15.22
N ARG A 97 -2.83 6.86 14.67
CA ARG A 97 -3.61 5.86 13.93
C ARG A 97 -3.24 4.46 14.41
N THR A 98 -4.00 3.96 15.36
CA THR A 98 -3.71 2.71 16.08
C THR A 98 -3.77 1.46 15.20
N ASN A 99 -4.36 1.56 14.00
CA ASN A 99 -4.45 0.49 13.02
C ASN A 99 -3.29 0.50 11.99
N ILE A 100 -2.27 1.34 12.17
CA ILE A 100 -1.05 1.34 11.35
C ILE A 100 0.11 0.83 12.17
N ILE A 101 0.80 -0.19 11.67
CA ILE A 101 2.02 -0.74 12.24
C ILE A 101 3.19 -0.37 11.32
N PRO A 102 3.98 0.66 11.66
CA PRO A 102 5.13 1.05 10.87
C PRO A 102 6.27 0.05 11.07
N ILE A 103 6.89 -0.39 9.98
CA ILE A 103 7.98 -1.36 9.95
C ILE A 103 9.13 -0.74 9.15
N ILE A 104 10.18 -0.34 9.84
CA ILE A 104 11.36 0.28 9.20
C ILE A 104 12.37 -0.81 8.87
N HIS A 105 12.14 -1.45 7.72
CA HIS A 105 12.91 -2.58 7.21
C HIS A 105 12.97 -2.60 5.68
N ASP A 106 13.88 -3.42 5.17
CA ASP A 106 14.04 -3.66 3.74
C ASP A 106 13.01 -4.68 3.24
N ALA A 107 12.11 -4.26 2.34
CA ALA A 107 11.09 -5.13 1.74
C ALA A 107 11.66 -6.31 0.94
N ARG A 108 12.95 -6.25 0.55
CA ARG A 108 13.68 -7.37 -0.08
C ARG A 108 13.99 -8.51 0.88
N LYS A 109 13.81 -8.30 2.18
CA LYS A 109 14.10 -9.26 3.24
C LYS A 109 12.86 -9.51 4.10
N PRO A 110 11.80 -10.10 3.56
CA PRO A 110 10.55 -10.27 4.29
C PRO A 110 10.72 -11.11 5.57
N ALA A 111 11.67 -12.02 5.61
CA ALA A 111 11.95 -12.83 6.79
C ALA A 111 12.36 -12.00 8.03
N ASP A 112 12.95 -10.81 7.84
CA ASP A 112 13.45 -9.99 8.96
C ASP A 112 12.32 -9.40 9.82
N TYR A 113 11.12 -9.23 9.24
CA TYR A 113 9.96 -8.70 9.96
C TYR A 113 8.80 -9.70 10.12
N ARG A 114 9.07 -11.00 9.95
CA ARG A 114 8.04 -12.06 10.03
C ARG A 114 7.30 -12.13 11.36
N PHE A 115 7.93 -11.69 12.45
CA PHE A 115 7.30 -11.67 13.77
C PHE A 115 6.36 -10.48 13.98
N LEU A 116 6.42 -9.48 13.10
CA LEU A 116 5.60 -8.27 13.17
C LEU A 116 4.36 -8.34 12.29
N VAL A 117 4.39 -9.16 11.24
CA VAL A 117 3.34 -9.23 10.21
C VAL A 117 2.64 -10.58 10.27
N GLY A 118 1.33 -10.55 10.47
CA GLY A 118 0.50 -11.75 10.31
C GLY A 118 0.04 -11.94 8.86
N MET A 119 -0.74 -13.00 8.60
CA MET A 119 -1.34 -13.21 7.28
C MET A 119 -2.28 -12.05 6.92
N VAL A 120 -2.15 -11.55 5.68
CA VAL A 120 -2.87 -10.38 5.18
C VAL A 120 -3.82 -10.74 4.04
N ASP A 121 -4.83 -9.90 3.84
CA ASP A 121 -5.82 -10.05 2.78
C ASP A 121 -5.34 -9.40 1.47
N VAL A 122 -4.48 -8.37 1.60
CA VAL A 122 -3.93 -7.63 0.46
C VAL A 122 -2.46 -7.31 0.68
N VAL A 123 -1.66 -7.46 -0.37
CA VAL A 123 -0.29 -6.91 -0.46
C VAL A 123 -0.28 -5.83 -1.54
N PHE A 124 0.17 -4.62 -1.19
CA PHE A 124 0.40 -3.54 -2.15
C PHE A 124 1.88 -3.16 -2.15
N ALA A 125 2.48 -3.01 -3.35
CA ALA A 125 3.86 -2.56 -3.49
C ALA A 125 3.97 -1.31 -4.38
N ASP A 126 4.65 -0.30 -3.85
CA ASP A 126 5.10 0.90 -4.56
C ASP A 126 6.59 1.13 -4.25
N VAL A 127 7.42 0.18 -4.66
CA VAL A 127 8.87 0.23 -4.45
C VAL A 127 9.56 0.56 -5.76
N ALA A 128 10.47 1.55 -5.75
CA ALA A 128 11.21 1.99 -6.93
C ALA A 128 12.56 1.25 -7.01
N GLN A 129 12.52 -0.05 -7.28
CA GLN A 129 13.69 -0.92 -7.39
C GLN A 129 13.66 -1.71 -8.71
N PRO A 130 14.81 -2.09 -9.28
CA PRO A 130 14.83 -2.92 -10.49
C PRO A 130 14.14 -4.27 -10.32
N ASP A 131 14.16 -4.83 -9.12
CA ASP A 131 13.63 -6.15 -8.77
C ASP A 131 12.23 -6.07 -8.10
N GLN A 132 11.40 -5.11 -8.52
CA GLN A 132 10.07 -4.85 -7.94
C GLN A 132 9.18 -6.10 -7.89
N ALA A 133 9.12 -6.88 -8.98
CA ALA A 133 8.32 -8.08 -9.06
C ALA A 133 8.81 -9.17 -8.09
N ARG A 134 10.13 -9.38 -7.98
CA ARG A 134 10.70 -10.33 -7.02
C ARG A 134 10.35 -9.95 -5.58
N ILE A 135 10.48 -8.66 -5.24
CA ILE A 135 10.11 -8.15 -3.90
C ILE A 135 8.63 -8.44 -3.60
N MET A 136 7.75 -8.18 -4.57
CA MET A 136 6.32 -8.49 -4.42
C MET A 136 6.10 -9.99 -4.21
N ALA A 137 6.66 -10.84 -5.08
CA ALA A 137 6.48 -12.28 -5.04
C ALA A 137 6.92 -12.90 -3.69
N GLU A 138 8.09 -12.49 -3.16
CA GLU A 138 8.60 -12.98 -1.88
C GLU A 138 7.69 -12.58 -0.70
N ASN A 139 7.16 -11.36 -0.70
CA ASN A 139 6.22 -10.90 0.34
C ASN A 139 4.85 -11.56 0.21
N VAL A 140 4.33 -11.73 -1.00
CA VAL A 140 3.08 -12.44 -1.28
C VAL A 140 3.18 -13.89 -0.79
N HIS A 141 4.25 -14.60 -1.15
CA HIS A 141 4.45 -15.97 -0.71
C HIS A 141 4.48 -16.13 0.81
N MET A 142 5.04 -15.15 1.52
CA MET A 142 5.19 -15.22 2.97
C MET A 142 3.95 -14.78 3.75
N TYR A 143 3.20 -13.79 3.23
CA TYR A 143 2.20 -13.09 4.03
C TYR A 143 0.79 -13.12 3.46
N LEU A 144 0.60 -13.36 2.15
CA LEU A 144 -0.72 -13.31 1.56
C LEU A 144 -1.53 -14.56 1.88
N LYS A 145 -2.75 -14.38 2.33
CA LYS A 145 -3.71 -15.47 2.51
C LYS A 145 -4.09 -16.10 1.16
N ASN A 146 -4.44 -17.37 1.18
CA ASN A 146 -5.05 -18.02 0.01
C ASN A 146 -6.32 -17.27 -0.41
N GLY A 147 -6.41 -16.93 -1.70
CA GLY A 147 -7.48 -16.09 -2.25
C GLY A 147 -7.35 -14.60 -1.97
N GLY A 148 -6.29 -14.17 -1.30
CA GLY A 148 -5.96 -12.75 -1.12
C GLY A 148 -5.56 -12.09 -2.43
N LYS A 149 -5.45 -10.76 -2.41
CA LYS A 149 -5.13 -9.95 -3.61
C LYS A 149 -3.79 -9.26 -3.46
N PHE A 150 -3.11 -9.05 -4.58
CA PHE A 150 -1.94 -8.18 -4.60
C PHE A 150 -2.03 -7.15 -5.72
N LEU A 151 -1.46 -5.98 -5.46
CA LEU A 151 -1.34 -4.90 -6.43
C LEU A 151 0.08 -4.38 -6.42
N ILE A 152 0.66 -4.22 -7.60
CA ILE A 152 1.99 -3.66 -7.77
C ILE A 152 1.95 -2.41 -8.64
N SER A 153 2.63 -1.36 -8.20
CA SER A 153 2.88 -0.17 -9.01
C SER A 153 4.24 -0.29 -9.68
N LEU A 154 4.27 -0.76 -10.90
CA LEU A 154 5.49 -0.90 -11.69
C LEU A 154 5.97 0.44 -12.23
N LYS A 155 7.27 0.68 -12.11
CA LYS A 155 7.97 1.83 -12.69
C LYS A 155 8.95 1.32 -13.75
N ALA A 156 8.53 1.31 -15.01
CA ALA A 156 9.33 0.78 -16.12
C ALA A 156 10.77 1.33 -16.14
N ASN A 157 10.93 2.64 -15.99
CA ASN A 157 12.24 3.28 -15.98
C ASN A 157 13.17 2.86 -14.83
N CYS A 158 12.64 2.26 -13.76
CA CYS A 158 13.47 1.72 -12.67
C CYS A 158 13.91 0.29 -12.94
N ILE A 159 13.18 -0.44 -13.80
CA ILE A 159 13.45 -1.83 -14.19
C ILE A 159 14.41 -1.83 -15.38
N ASP A 160 14.00 -1.18 -16.46
CA ASP A 160 14.78 -1.04 -17.67
C ASP A 160 14.44 0.29 -18.36
N SER A 161 15.46 1.13 -18.53
CA SER A 161 15.33 2.44 -19.20
C SER A 161 15.58 2.38 -20.70
N THR A 162 15.95 1.23 -21.24
CA THR A 162 16.32 1.04 -22.66
C THR A 162 15.20 0.48 -23.50
N ASN A 163 14.29 -0.28 -22.91
CA ASN A 163 13.14 -0.88 -23.57
C ASN A 163 11.89 -0.02 -23.43
N GLU A 164 10.96 -0.20 -24.37
CA GLU A 164 9.63 0.43 -24.31
C GLU A 164 8.87 -0.03 -23.06
N PRO A 165 8.13 0.85 -22.37
CA PRO A 165 7.42 0.52 -21.13
C PRO A 165 6.50 -0.69 -21.22
N GLU A 166 5.82 -0.87 -22.36
CA GLU A 166 4.91 -1.99 -22.60
C GLU A 166 5.62 -3.35 -22.56
N VAL A 167 6.84 -3.41 -23.11
CA VAL A 167 7.67 -4.62 -23.11
C VAL A 167 8.12 -4.95 -21.69
N VAL A 168 8.55 -3.92 -20.95
CA VAL A 168 8.96 -4.08 -19.54
C VAL A 168 7.79 -4.60 -18.70
N PHE A 169 6.61 -4.00 -18.81
CA PHE A 169 5.42 -4.44 -18.08
C PHE A 169 5.01 -5.87 -18.42
N ALA A 170 5.04 -6.25 -19.72
CA ALA A 170 4.69 -7.60 -20.13
C ALA A 170 5.63 -8.65 -19.52
N ASN A 171 6.93 -8.37 -19.47
CA ASN A 171 7.93 -9.26 -18.88
C ASN A 171 7.73 -9.42 -17.37
N GLU A 172 7.46 -8.33 -16.64
CA GLU A 172 7.22 -8.36 -15.20
C GLU A 172 5.94 -9.12 -14.84
N VAL A 173 4.85 -8.93 -15.58
CA VAL A 173 3.59 -9.67 -15.39
C VAL A 173 3.78 -11.17 -15.63
N LEU A 174 4.53 -11.56 -16.67
CA LEU A 174 4.85 -12.97 -16.95
C LEU A 174 5.67 -13.60 -15.82
N PHE A 175 6.63 -12.87 -15.27
CA PHE A 175 7.45 -13.32 -14.15
C PHE A 175 6.59 -13.62 -12.91
N GLU A 176 5.66 -12.73 -12.56
CA GLU A 176 4.73 -12.88 -11.44
C GLU A 176 3.82 -14.10 -11.61
N ILE A 177 3.21 -14.28 -12.81
CA ILE A 177 2.31 -15.41 -13.09
C ILE A 177 3.05 -16.74 -12.98
N CYS A 178 4.30 -16.83 -13.44
CA CYS A 178 5.09 -18.06 -13.37
C CYS A 178 5.45 -18.43 -11.92
N ARG A 179 5.74 -17.47 -11.07
CA ARG A 179 6.09 -17.72 -9.66
C ARG A 179 4.90 -18.07 -8.77
N CYS A 180 3.72 -17.51 -9.03
CA CYS A 180 2.51 -17.84 -8.27
C CYS A 180 1.94 -19.25 -8.56
N LYS A 181 2.46 -19.95 -9.58
CA LYS A 181 2.03 -21.31 -9.95
C LYS A 181 2.94 -22.42 -9.43
N SER A 182 4.08 -22.06 -8.84
CA SER A 182 5.02 -23.00 -8.21
C SER A 182 4.90 -22.99 -6.70
#